data_d5267b767c157d87a711ac304ca059e3
#
_entry.id   d5267b767c157d87a711ac304ca059e3
#
_cell.length_a   1.000
_cell.length_b   1.000
_cell.length_c   1.000
_cell.angle_alpha   90.00
_cell.angle_beta   90.00
_cell.angle_gamma   90.00
#
_symmetry.space_group_name_H-M   'P 1'
#
loop_
_entity.id
_entity.type
_entity.pdbx_description
1 polymer ?
#
loop_
_entity_poly.entity_id
_entity_poly.type
_entity_poly.pdbx_seq_one_letter_code
_entity_poly.pdbx_strand_id
1 'polypeptide(L)'
;MLSANPAVGADYDIAIVGAGFTGALAAAALADGRRRILVLDSHPAGRPQFGGELIHAAGVDRLIGLQLWSILQHADGERVDGFHVSTDAGDPPVRLPYRDVPALRPGGLALEHPQIVARVRAYLTGLAGVEVRTGQRVVDVVWRGGRVAGIKTASGEEIKASLTLVADGRHSRTRKAIGIRARKRAVSLSAIVTAENESLPERRYACICLGPPGPTLAYGLRNRDIRFCIDVPLADNLKREQVAARLRAEYAPRLPDPLRAPLLKALASSPLELCGNYVVQTDRCTVPGAALIGDSAGCSHPLTASGMTNGLNDIRILSDELRAGVTLDDALARYEVRRYRFVRIREILAEELYEAFRAEGAGARAIRTGIFRYWRTSARGRAATVALLSGDDARLSTFVGEYLRVMRESIQGTVLQPKSDSSLRGRAHSLAGLLKESLDLLNRVGAGVYTGTVR
;
A
#
# COMPACT_ATOMS: atom_id res chain seq x y z
N MET A 1 15.85 24.89 -8.75
CA MET A 1 16.76 25.27 -7.65
C MET A 1 15.86 25.73 -6.52
N LEU A 2 15.84 25.03 -5.39
CA LEU A 2 15.43 25.72 -4.16
C LEU A 2 16.32 26.94 -4.15
N SER A 3 15.73 28.16 -4.17
CA SER A 3 16.50 29.37 -4.08
C SER A 3 17.40 29.21 -2.88
N ALA A 4 18.69 29.32 -3.08
CA ALA A 4 19.72 29.20 -2.08
C ALA A 4 19.59 30.34 -1.05
N ASN A 5 18.60 30.19 -0.17
CA ASN A 5 18.61 30.79 1.13
C ASN A 5 18.15 29.69 2.09
N PRO A 6 19.08 28.86 2.63
CA PRO A 6 18.78 28.14 3.85
C PRO A 6 18.25 29.18 4.82
N ALA A 7 17.17 28.86 5.53
CA ALA A 7 16.76 29.72 6.64
C ALA A 7 18.03 30.01 7.45
N VAL A 8 18.43 31.29 7.55
CA VAL A 8 19.70 31.70 8.13
C VAL A 8 19.87 30.98 9.47
N GLY A 9 20.86 30.08 9.58
CA GLY A 9 21.11 29.26 10.76
C GLY A 9 20.47 27.86 10.81
N ALA A 10 19.99 27.29 9.69
CA ALA A 10 19.60 25.87 9.66
C ALA A 10 20.83 24.93 9.63
N ASP A 11 20.80 23.86 10.46
CA ASP A 11 21.87 22.88 10.50
C ASP A 11 21.81 21.94 9.28
N TYR A 12 20.59 21.68 8.78
CA TYR A 12 20.30 20.84 7.60
C TYR A 12 19.29 21.51 6.69
N ASP A 13 19.37 21.23 5.40
CA ASP A 13 18.37 21.63 4.42
C ASP A 13 17.10 20.80 4.61
N ILE A 14 17.27 19.49 4.88
CA ILE A 14 16.17 18.55 5.07
C ILE A 14 16.45 17.66 6.29
N ALA A 15 15.50 17.57 7.21
CA ALA A 15 15.46 16.55 8.24
C ALA A 15 14.36 15.52 7.93
N ILE A 16 14.70 14.23 7.93
CA ILE A 16 13.77 13.13 7.66
C ILE A 16 13.59 12.29 8.91
N VAL A 17 12.35 12.19 9.39
CA VAL A 17 11.98 11.42 10.58
C VAL A 17 11.49 10.05 10.15
N GLY A 18 12.29 9.01 10.41
CA GLY A 18 12.08 7.64 10.00
C GLY A 18 12.96 7.22 8.82
N ALA A 19 13.83 6.23 9.04
CA ALA A 19 14.66 5.60 8.01
C ALA A 19 14.12 4.22 7.59
N GLY A 20 12.79 4.09 7.53
CA GLY A 20 12.11 2.96 6.89
C GLY A 20 12.16 3.08 5.36
N PHE A 21 11.42 2.23 4.66
CA PHE A 21 11.38 2.20 3.19
C PHE A 21 11.22 3.60 2.56
N THR A 22 10.17 4.33 2.93
CA THR A 22 9.86 5.62 2.30
C THR A 22 10.85 6.70 2.70
N GLY A 23 11.21 6.83 3.99
CA GLY A 23 12.09 7.90 4.43
C GLY A 23 13.52 7.74 3.92
N ALA A 24 14.05 6.51 3.90
CA ALA A 24 15.38 6.25 3.37
C ALA A 24 15.46 6.48 1.86
N LEU A 25 14.46 6.03 1.09
CA LEU A 25 14.39 6.30 -0.36
C LEU A 25 14.14 7.78 -0.66
N ALA A 26 13.42 8.52 0.20
CA ALA A 26 13.27 9.96 0.06
C ALA A 26 14.62 10.68 0.23
N ALA A 27 15.44 10.28 1.21
CA ALA A 27 16.77 10.81 1.37
C ALA A 27 17.62 10.56 0.12
N ALA A 28 17.62 9.33 -0.40
CA ALA A 28 18.35 8.98 -1.62
C ALA A 28 17.89 9.78 -2.85
N ALA A 29 16.56 9.97 -3.03
CA ALA A 29 15.99 10.70 -4.15
C ALA A 29 16.27 12.21 -4.12
N LEU A 30 16.44 12.78 -2.91
CA LEU A 30 16.65 14.20 -2.68
C LEU A 30 18.13 14.57 -2.55
N ALA A 31 19.01 13.59 -2.37
CA ALA A 31 20.45 13.80 -2.34
C ALA A 31 20.96 14.26 -3.71
N ASP A 32 21.61 15.42 -3.75
CA ASP A 32 22.21 16.00 -4.95
C ASP A 32 23.68 16.39 -4.74
N GLY A 33 24.28 15.94 -3.63
CA GLY A 33 25.64 16.27 -3.23
C GLY A 33 25.83 17.71 -2.70
N ARG A 34 24.80 18.55 -2.74
CA ARG A 34 24.83 19.95 -2.26
C ARG A 34 24.00 20.14 -1.00
N ARG A 35 22.85 19.42 -0.93
CA ARG A 35 21.97 19.50 0.23
C ARG A 35 22.52 18.68 1.40
N ARG A 36 22.39 19.27 2.59
CA ARG A 36 22.63 18.57 3.85
C ARG A 36 21.33 17.92 4.30
N ILE A 37 21.29 16.59 4.30
CA ILE A 37 20.11 15.79 4.64
C ILE A 37 20.43 14.97 5.87
N LEU A 38 19.63 15.12 6.92
CA LEU A 38 19.70 14.28 8.11
C LEU A 38 18.53 13.31 8.12
N VAL A 39 18.82 12.02 8.34
CA VAL A 39 17.80 10.98 8.52
C VAL A 39 17.91 10.40 9.92
N LEU A 40 16.83 10.45 10.70
CA LEU A 40 16.78 9.88 12.04
C LEU A 40 15.83 8.70 12.11
N ASP A 41 16.24 7.64 12.81
CA ASP A 41 15.37 6.52 13.14
C ASP A 41 15.55 6.08 14.59
N SER A 42 14.46 5.76 15.25
CA SER A 42 14.47 5.29 16.65
C SER A 42 15.01 3.86 16.80
N HIS A 43 15.13 3.09 15.71
CA HIS A 43 15.56 1.70 15.72
C HIS A 43 16.88 1.54 14.96
N PRO A 44 17.94 1.03 15.62
CA PRO A 44 19.25 0.83 14.99
C PRO A 44 19.18 -0.07 13.74
N ALA A 45 18.59 -1.22 13.85
CA ALA A 45 18.48 -2.20 12.76
C ALA A 45 17.19 -2.08 11.91
N GLY A 46 16.34 -1.07 12.18
CA GLY A 46 14.98 -1.04 11.68
C GLY A 46 14.02 -1.86 12.55
N ARG A 47 12.73 -1.63 12.42
CA ARG A 47 11.72 -2.51 13.05
C ARG A 47 11.60 -3.78 12.25
N PRO A 48 11.58 -4.96 12.87
CA PRO A 48 11.03 -6.13 12.22
C PRO A 48 9.62 -5.77 11.76
N GLN A 49 9.40 -5.77 10.46
CA GLN A 49 8.09 -5.52 9.88
C GLN A 49 7.78 -6.71 9.00
N PHE A 50 6.75 -7.44 9.39
CA PHE A 50 6.21 -8.53 8.63
C PHE A 50 5.13 -7.98 7.69
N GLY A 51 5.18 -8.39 6.41
CA GLY A 51 4.35 -7.82 5.37
C GLY A 51 4.91 -6.50 4.79
N GLY A 52 4.37 -6.09 3.64
CA GLY A 52 4.93 -4.98 2.88
C GLY A 52 6.23 -5.37 2.17
N GLU A 53 6.24 -6.56 1.57
CA GLU A 53 7.39 -7.17 0.91
C GLU A 53 7.23 -7.21 -0.61
N LEU A 54 6.01 -6.96 -1.11
CA LEU A 54 5.70 -6.95 -2.55
C LEU A 54 5.65 -5.51 -3.06
N ILE A 55 6.61 -5.16 -3.92
CA ILE A 55 6.62 -3.92 -4.67
C ILE A 55 5.96 -4.19 -6.03
N HIS A 56 4.83 -3.54 -6.29
CA HIS A 56 4.18 -3.64 -7.60
C HIS A 56 5.09 -3.16 -8.74
N ALA A 57 4.81 -3.62 -9.95
CA ALA A 57 5.54 -3.19 -11.15
C ALA A 57 5.55 -1.66 -11.32
N ALA A 58 4.46 -0.96 -10.97
CA ALA A 58 4.45 0.50 -10.93
C ALA A 58 5.41 1.09 -9.90
N GLY A 59 5.62 0.42 -8.77
CA GLY A 59 6.64 0.81 -7.79
C GLY A 59 8.06 0.63 -8.31
N VAL A 60 8.32 -0.48 -9.03
CA VAL A 60 9.60 -0.70 -9.72
C VAL A 60 9.85 0.38 -10.77
N ASP A 61 8.83 0.73 -11.56
CA ASP A 61 8.90 1.83 -12.53
C ASP A 61 9.25 3.17 -11.87
N ARG A 62 8.66 3.48 -10.68
CA ARG A 62 9.02 4.69 -9.93
C ARG A 62 10.45 4.66 -9.42
N LEU A 63 10.95 3.50 -8.97
CA LEU A 63 12.36 3.34 -8.57
C LEU A 63 13.29 3.61 -9.76
N ILE A 64 12.94 3.13 -10.96
CA ILE A 64 13.69 3.41 -12.19
C ILE A 64 13.68 4.90 -12.51
N GLY A 65 12.50 5.53 -12.51
CA GLY A 65 12.34 6.97 -12.78
C GLY A 65 13.04 7.88 -11.77
N LEU A 66 13.18 7.43 -10.51
CA LEU A 66 13.93 8.10 -9.45
C LEU A 66 15.44 7.77 -9.49
N GLN A 67 15.91 6.91 -10.42
CA GLN A 67 17.28 6.41 -10.51
C GLN A 67 17.74 5.62 -9.27
N LEU A 68 16.81 5.00 -8.56
CA LEU A 68 17.06 4.24 -7.33
C LEU A 68 16.94 2.71 -7.51
N TRP A 69 16.61 2.26 -8.71
CA TRP A 69 16.45 0.82 -8.99
C TRP A 69 17.72 0.00 -8.73
N SER A 70 18.90 0.57 -8.98
CA SER A 70 20.20 -0.08 -8.72
C SER A 70 20.36 -0.56 -7.27
N ILE A 71 19.67 0.05 -6.30
CA ILE A 71 19.72 -0.35 -4.90
C ILE A 71 19.11 -1.75 -4.68
N LEU A 72 18.08 -2.10 -5.47
CA LEU A 72 17.30 -3.32 -5.31
C LEU A 72 17.43 -4.32 -6.48
N GLN A 73 17.93 -3.90 -7.66
CA GLN A 73 17.95 -4.75 -8.86
C GLN A 73 18.75 -6.05 -8.72
N HIS A 74 19.79 -6.04 -7.86
CA HIS A 74 20.63 -7.20 -7.55
C HIS A 74 20.33 -7.79 -6.17
N ALA A 75 19.17 -7.43 -5.58
CA ALA A 75 18.74 -8.07 -4.37
C ALA A 75 18.25 -9.49 -4.67
N ASP A 76 18.44 -10.39 -3.71
CA ASP A 76 17.92 -11.77 -3.77
C ASP A 76 16.38 -11.79 -3.59
N GLY A 77 15.67 -10.98 -4.36
CA GLY A 77 14.22 -10.93 -4.38
C GLY A 77 13.63 -11.79 -5.50
N GLU A 78 12.39 -12.20 -5.33
CA GLU A 78 11.67 -12.92 -6.38
C GLU A 78 10.93 -11.93 -7.27
N ARG A 79 11.07 -12.06 -8.58
CA ARG A 79 10.32 -11.26 -9.54
C ARG A 79 8.86 -11.70 -9.56
N VAL A 80 7.94 -10.76 -9.61
CA VAL A 80 6.50 -10.99 -9.70
C VAL A 80 5.99 -10.47 -11.04
N ASP A 81 5.44 -11.36 -11.88
CA ASP A 81 4.93 -11.02 -13.22
C ASP A 81 3.43 -10.70 -13.22
N GLY A 82 2.75 -10.90 -12.10
CA GLY A 82 1.31 -10.64 -11.96
C GLY A 82 0.67 -11.46 -10.85
N PHE A 83 -0.63 -11.64 -10.98
CA PHE A 83 -1.43 -12.37 -10.02
C PHE A 83 -2.24 -13.49 -10.65
N HIS A 84 -2.38 -14.60 -9.95
CA HIS A 84 -3.44 -15.60 -10.10
C HIS A 84 -4.51 -15.33 -9.07
N VAL A 85 -5.72 -15.05 -9.51
CA VAL A 85 -6.85 -14.80 -8.62
C VAL A 85 -7.84 -15.94 -8.72
N SER A 86 -8.12 -16.58 -7.60
CA SER A 86 -9.09 -17.69 -7.46
C SER A 86 -10.18 -17.34 -6.44
N THR A 87 -11.29 -18.04 -6.51
CA THR A 87 -12.37 -17.98 -5.52
C THR A 87 -12.57 -19.34 -4.86
N ASP A 88 -13.31 -19.35 -3.76
CA ASP A 88 -13.82 -20.54 -3.07
C ASP A 88 -14.89 -21.32 -3.86
N ALA A 89 -15.34 -20.78 -5.00
CA ALA A 89 -16.39 -21.38 -5.83
C ALA A 89 -15.89 -22.48 -6.78
N GLY A 90 -14.60 -22.84 -6.74
CA GLY A 90 -14.01 -23.88 -7.59
C GLY A 90 -13.84 -23.48 -9.06
N ASP A 91 -14.10 -22.23 -9.41
CA ASP A 91 -13.87 -21.68 -10.74
C ASP A 91 -12.37 -21.65 -11.09
N PRO A 92 -12.00 -21.84 -12.37
CA PRO A 92 -10.61 -21.68 -12.79
C PRO A 92 -10.05 -20.30 -12.41
N PRO A 93 -8.78 -20.21 -11.95
CA PRO A 93 -8.17 -18.95 -11.58
C PRO A 93 -8.07 -18.02 -12.80
N VAL A 94 -8.14 -16.71 -12.55
CA VAL A 94 -7.91 -15.69 -13.57
C VAL A 94 -6.51 -15.12 -13.42
N ARG A 95 -5.78 -15.05 -14.51
CA ARG A 95 -4.46 -14.44 -14.61
C ARG A 95 -4.58 -12.93 -14.84
N LEU A 96 -3.87 -12.15 -14.03
CA LEU A 96 -3.76 -10.70 -14.14
C LEU A 96 -2.27 -10.32 -14.32
N PRO A 97 -1.72 -10.43 -15.54
CA PRO A 97 -0.30 -10.21 -15.79
C PRO A 97 0.04 -8.72 -15.93
N TYR A 98 1.15 -8.29 -15.33
CA TYR A 98 1.64 -6.92 -15.50
C TYR A 98 1.98 -6.57 -16.95
N ARG A 99 2.44 -7.55 -17.75
CA ARG A 99 2.80 -7.34 -19.16
C ARG A 99 1.65 -6.83 -20.05
N ASP A 100 0.39 -7.00 -19.61
CA ASP A 100 -0.77 -6.48 -20.34
C ASP A 100 -0.85 -4.94 -20.24
N VAL A 101 -0.08 -4.33 -19.34
CA VAL A 101 0.06 -2.87 -19.19
C VAL A 101 1.48 -2.48 -19.61
N PRO A 102 1.67 -1.75 -20.72
CA PRO A 102 3.01 -1.45 -21.27
C PRO A 102 3.97 -0.77 -20.28
N ALA A 103 3.45 0.13 -19.45
CA ALA A 103 4.23 0.84 -18.42
C ALA A 103 4.74 -0.09 -17.29
N LEU A 104 4.20 -1.31 -17.16
CA LEU A 104 4.51 -2.24 -16.08
C LEU A 104 5.44 -3.39 -16.52
N ARG A 105 6.14 -3.25 -17.63
CA ARG A 105 7.05 -4.28 -18.19
C ARG A 105 8.13 -4.80 -17.25
N PRO A 106 8.70 -4.00 -16.33
CA PRO A 106 9.70 -4.51 -15.40
C PRO A 106 9.19 -5.65 -14.51
N GLY A 107 7.87 -5.76 -14.33
CA GLY A 107 7.26 -6.63 -13.31
C GLY A 107 7.42 -6.07 -11.91
N GLY A 108 6.88 -6.79 -10.92
CA GLY A 108 7.03 -6.48 -9.51
C GLY A 108 8.24 -7.20 -8.89
N LEU A 109 8.53 -6.87 -7.63
CA LEU A 109 9.58 -7.48 -6.83
C LEU A 109 9.01 -7.87 -5.47
N ALA A 110 9.20 -9.11 -5.05
CA ALA A 110 8.98 -9.57 -3.68
C ALA A 110 10.34 -9.74 -2.99
N LEU A 111 10.53 -9.04 -1.88
CA LEU A 111 11.77 -9.05 -1.11
C LEU A 111 11.43 -8.75 0.34
N GLU A 112 12.01 -9.49 1.28
CA GLU A 112 11.77 -9.29 2.70
C GLU A 112 12.02 -7.84 3.12
N HIS A 113 11.06 -7.25 3.82
CA HIS A 113 11.11 -5.84 4.21
C HIS A 113 12.41 -5.43 4.96
N PRO A 114 12.93 -6.23 5.91
CA PRO A 114 14.20 -5.90 6.57
C PRO A 114 15.37 -5.80 5.58
N GLN A 115 15.40 -6.66 4.55
CA GLN A 115 16.46 -6.63 3.53
C GLN A 115 16.35 -5.36 2.66
N ILE A 116 15.12 -4.96 2.29
CA ILE A 116 14.90 -3.71 1.54
C ILE A 116 15.45 -2.53 2.35
N VAL A 117 15.06 -2.41 3.63
CA VAL A 117 15.47 -1.30 4.49
C VAL A 117 16.98 -1.30 4.71
N ALA A 118 17.58 -2.45 4.98
CA ALA A 118 19.02 -2.57 5.17
C ALA A 118 19.81 -2.12 3.94
N ARG A 119 19.41 -2.54 2.73
CA ARG A 119 20.06 -2.15 1.47
C ARG A 119 19.96 -0.64 1.22
N VAL A 120 18.77 -0.06 1.42
CA VAL A 120 18.59 1.39 1.23
C VAL A 120 19.41 2.17 2.23
N ARG A 121 19.43 1.79 3.52
CA ARG A 121 20.25 2.44 4.55
C ARG A 121 21.75 2.34 4.25
N ALA A 122 22.23 1.17 3.82
CA ALA A 122 23.62 0.99 3.40
C ALA A 122 23.95 1.90 2.20
N TYR A 123 23.05 2.07 1.25
CA TYR A 123 23.25 3.00 0.13
C TYR A 123 23.38 4.45 0.60
N LEU A 124 22.60 4.87 1.61
CA LEU A 124 22.65 6.25 2.14
C LEU A 124 24.02 6.60 2.74
N THR A 125 24.72 5.65 3.36
CA THR A 125 26.03 5.91 3.98
C THR A 125 27.11 6.28 2.96
N GLY A 126 26.92 5.97 1.69
CA GLY A 126 27.82 6.36 0.60
C GLY A 126 27.46 7.68 -0.09
N LEU A 127 26.37 8.33 0.29
CA LEU A 127 25.91 9.56 -0.37
C LEU A 127 26.50 10.81 0.28
N ALA A 128 27.14 11.66 -0.52
CA ALA A 128 27.61 12.96 -0.08
C ALA A 128 26.44 13.84 0.41
N GLY A 129 26.62 14.48 1.56
CA GLY A 129 25.61 15.36 2.17
C GLY A 129 24.49 14.65 2.92
N VAL A 130 24.50 13.32 3.01
CA VAL A 130 23.49 12.55 3.76
C VAL A 130 24.10 12.00 5.05
N GLU A 131 23.49 12.34 6.17
CA GLU A 131 23.82 11.81 7.49
C GLU A 131 22.68 10.94 8.01
N VAL A 132 22.98 9.74 8.50
CA VAL A 132 21.98 8.81 9.07
C VAL A 132 22.30 8.57 10.53
N ARG A 133 21.37 8.91 11.42
CA ARG A 133 21.45 8.66 12.87
C ARG A 133 20.37 7.66 13.27
N THR A 134 20.77 6.46 13.62
CA THR A 134 19.87 5.42 14.15
C THR A 134 19.90 5.38 15.67
N GLY A 135 18.88 4.77 16.30
CA GLY A 135 18.74 4.76 17.77
C GLY A 135 18.29 6.11 18.35
N GLN A 136 18.02 7.10 17.52
CA GLN A 136 17.58 8.44 17.94
C GLN A 136 16.09 8.65 17.64
N ARG A 137 15.31 8.86 18.70
CA ARG A 137 13.87 9.08 18.59
C ARG A 137 13.57 10.58 18.51
N VAL A 138 12.86 10.98 17.48
CA VAL A 138 12.22 12.29 17.41
C VAL A 138 10.95 12.24 18.27
N VAL A 139 10.78 13.21 19.16
CA VAL A 139 9.64 13.30 20.09
C VAL A 139 8.76 14.50 19.82
N ASP A 140 9.31 15.57 19.22
CA ASP A 140 8.60 16.80 18.92
C ASP A 140 9.25 17.54 17.72
N VAL A 141 8.65 18.65 17.31
CA VAL A 141 9.18 19.55 16.28
C VAL A 141 9.44 20.93 16.85
N VAL A 142 10.36 21.66 16.22
CA VAL A 142 10.67 23.05 16.57
C VAL A 142 9.83 23.96 15.71
N TRP A 143 9.00 24.80 16.35
CA TRP A 143 8.19 25.81 15.67
C TRP A 143 8.84 27.18 15.77
N ARG A 144 8.91 27.90 14.65
CA ARG A 144 9.36 29.30 14.60
C ARG A 144 8.53 30.09 13.58
N GLY A 145 7.96 31.20 13.99
CA GLY A 145 7.19 32.07 13.09
C GLY A 145 6.03 31.36 12.36
N GLY A 146 5.33 30.42 13.04
CA GLY A 146 4.20 29.69 12.45
C GLY A 146 4.59 28.58 11.48
N ARG A 147 5.90 28.22 11.36
CA ARG A 147 6.37 27.11 10.53
C ARG A 147 7.21 26.12 11.33
N VAL A 148 7.26 24.88 10.88
CA VAL A 148 8.19 23.88 11.37
C VAL A 148 9.59 24.25 10.89
N ALA A 149 10.51 24.43 11.83
CA ALA A 149 11.88 24.86 11.59
C ALA A 149 12.93 23.84 12.07
N GLY A 150 12.49 22.63 12.37
CA GLY A 150 13.36 21.54 12.84
C GLY A 150 12.64 20.51 13.68
N ILE A 151 13.42 19.68 14.33
CA ILE A 151 12.96 18.54 15.14
C ILE A 151 13.62 18.55 16.51
N LYS A 152 12.97 17.89 17.49
CA LYS A 152 13.49 17.67 18.82
C LYS A 152 13.61 16.18 19.11
N THR A 153 14.77 15.76 19.55
CA THR A 153 15.05 14.36 19.91
C THR A 153 14.68 14.05 21.36
N ALA A 154 14.61 12.77 21.69
CA ALA A 154 14.36 12.32 23.06
C ALA A 154 15.49 12.68 24.04
N SER A 155 16.72 12.95 23.56
CA SER A 155 17.83 13.46 24.35
C SER A 155 17.71 14.97 24.66
N GLY A 156 16.72 15.65 24.07
CA GLY A 156 16.53 17.10 24.21
C GLY A 156 17.26 17.94 23.15
N GLU A 157 18.02 17.32 22.25
CA GLU A 157 18.69 18.02 21.14
C GLU A 157 17.66 18.63 20.19
N GLU A 158 17.81 19.93 19.88
CA GLU A 158 17.06 20.62 18.85
C GLU A 158 17.93 20.73 17.59
N ILE A 159 17.42 20.17 16.49
CA ILE A 159 18.10 20.15 15.20
C ILE A 159 17.27 21.00 14.23
N LYS A 160 17.89 22.07 13.72
CA LYS A 160 17.22 23.00 12.81
C LYS A 160 17.26 22.47 11.37
N ALA A 161 16.13 22.57 10.68
CA ALA A 161 16.02 22.19 9.28
C ALA A 161 15.05 23.11 8.52
N SER A 162 15.36 23.38 7.25
CA SER A 162 14.50 24.18 6.37
C SER A 162 13.22 23.44 6.00
N LEU A 163 13.31 22.11 5.84
CA LEU A 163 12.20 21.21 5.56
C LEU A 163 12.29 19.99 6.49
N THR A 164 11.17 19.63 7.12
CA THR A 164 11.03 18.38 7.86
C THR A 164 10.13 17.41 7.09
N LEU A 165 10.67 16.25 6.69
CA LEU A 165 9.91 15.16 6.09
C LEU A 165 9.58 14.11 7.16
N VAL A 166 8.30 13.85 7.34
CA VAL A 166 7.81 12.91 8.34
C VAL A 166 7.49 11.58 7.64
N ALA A 167 8.28 10.54 7.94
CA ALA A 167 8.20 9.20 7.36
C ALA A 167 8.20 8.10 8.44
N ASP A 168 7.71 8.42 9.65
CA ASP A 168 7.71 7.54 10.84
C ASP A 168 6.54 6.55 10.88
N GLY A 169 5.85 6.39 9.74
CA GLY A 169 4.88 5.33 9.48
C GLY A 169 3.47 5.58 10.02
N ARG A 170 2.61 4.56 9.91
CA ARG A 170 1.16 4.64 10.23
C ARG A 170 0.83 5.07 11.66
N HIS A 171 1.75 4.87 12.61
CA HIS A 171 1.62 5.27 14.00
C HIS A 171 2.34 6.60 14.31
N SER A 172 2.59 7.42 13.31
CA SER A 172 3.34 8.66 13.38
C SER A 172 3.00 9.53 14.59
N ARG A 173 4.00 9.75 15.44
CA ARG A 173 3.92 10.71 16.55
C ARG A 173 4.25 12.11 16.06
N THR A 174 5.18 12.21 15.13
CA THR A 174 5.60 13.48 14.53
C THR A 174 4.45 14.14 13.76
N ARG A 175 3.58 13.35 13.08
CA ARG A 175 2.34 13.87 12.49
C ARG A 175 1.48 14.63 13.51
N LYS A 176 1.32 14.07 14.72
CA LYS A 176 0.58 14.73 15.79
C LYS A 176 1.30 16.00 16.27
N ALA A 177 2.63 15.98 16.40
CA ALA A 177 3.44 17.11 16.82
C ALA A 177 3.35 18.30 15.84
N ILE A 178 3.23 18.03 14.53
CA ILE A 178 3.02 19.08 13.52
C ILE A 178 1.55 19.50 13.36
N GLY A 179 0.65 19.05 14.24
CA GLY A 179 -0.74 19.48 14.26
C GLY A 179 -1.64 18.88 13.17
N ILE A 180 -1.20 17.83 12.46
CA ILE A 180 -2.01 17.14 11.45
C ILE A 180 -2.86 16.06 12.11
N ARG A 181 -4.17 16.16 11.94
CA ARG A 181 -5.13 15.18 12.48
C ARG A 181 -5.24 13.98 11.56
N ALA A 182 -5.49 12.83 12.16
CA ALA A 182 -5.75 11.60 11.43
C ALA A 182 -6.91 10.82 12.05
N ARG A 183 -7.80 10.32 11.19
CA ARG A 183 -8.76 9.28 11.56
C ARG A 183 -8.08 7.93 11.35
N LYS A 184 -8.05 7.11 12.40
CA LYS A 184 -7.47 5.77 12.36
C LYS A 184 -8.54 4.76 12.71
N ARG A 185 -8.74 3.77 11.83
CA ARG A 185 -9.69 2.67 12.02
C ARG A 185 -8.95 1.34 11.87
N ALA A 186 -9.04 0.47 12.86
CA ALA A 186 -8.65 -0.93 12.71
C ALA A 186 -9.67 -1.63 11.80
N VAL A 187 -9.23 -2.47 10.90
CA VAL A 187 -10.08 -3.10 9.87
C VAL A 187 -10.06 -4.62 10.00
N SER A 188 -8.88 -5.19 10.13
CA SER A 188 -8.65 -6.63 10.23
C SER A 188 -7.29 -6.92 10.85
N LEU A 189 -6.93 -8.19 10.96
CA LEU A 189 -5.57 -8.65 11.26
C LEU A 189 -4.98 -9.31 10.02
N SER A 190 -3.71 -9.06 9.73
CA SER A 190 -2.93 -9.93 8.86
C SER A 190 -2.28 -11.02 9.68
N ALA A 191 -2.62 -12.26 9.40
CA ALA A 191 -1.90 -13.44 9.87
C ALA A 191 -0.85 -13.80 8.81
N ILE A 192 0.43 -13.78 9.20
CA ILE A 192 1.55 -13.93 8.28
C ILE A 192 2.36 -15.16 8.70
N VAL A 193 2.62 -16.05 7.73
CA VAL A 193 3.42 -17.26 7.95
C VAL A 193 4.20 -17.60 6.68
N THR A 194 5.38 -18.22 6.83
CA THR A 194 6.24 -18.64 5.71
C THR A 194 6.28 -20.15 5.61
N ALA A 195 6.01 -20.67 4.42
CA ALA A 195 6.28 -22.05 4.08
C ALA A 195 7.66 -22.14 3.42
N GLU A 196 8.60 -22.77 4.13
CA GLU A 196 9.97 -22.91 3.68
C GLU A 196 10.11 -24.06 2.68
N ASN A 197 10.99 -23.88 1.67
CA ASN A 197 11.28 -24.85 0.61
C ASN A 197 10.04 -25.31 -0.18
N GLU A 198 9.07 -24.42 -0.35
CA GLU A 198 7.85 -24.65 -1.13
C GLU A 198 7.81 -23.70 -2.33
N SER A 199 7.05 -24.07 -3.37
CA SER A 199 6.93 -23.26 -4.58
C SER A 199 5.48 -22.98 -4.92
N LEU A 200 5.23 -21.75 -5.39
CA LEU A 200 3.93 -21.39 -5.96
C LEU A 200 3.57 -22.28 -7.15
N PRO A 201 2.27 -22.53 -7.40
CA PRO A 201 1.79 -23.29 -8.56
C PRO A 201 2.35 -22.75 -9.89
N GLU A 202 2.47 -21.46 -10.01
CA GLU A 202 3.20 -20.78 -11.08
C GLU A 202 4.19 -19.81 -10.45
N ARG A 203 5.45 -20.16 -10.59
CA ARG A 203 6.57 -19.37 -10.10
C ARG A 203 6.50 -17.96 -10.65
N ARG A 204 6.56 -16.88 -10.02
CA ARG A 204 6.48 -15.50 -10.47
C ARG A 204 5.05 -14.93 -10.59
N TYR A 205 4.03 -15.72 -10.27
CA TYR A 205 2.68 -15.19 -10.11
C TYR A 205 2.25 -15.31 -8.65
N ALA A 206 2.00 -14.17 -8.00
CA ALA A 206 1.41 -14.19 -6.67
C ALA A 206 -0.03 -14.71 -6.74
N CYS A 207 -0.45 -15.48 -5.75
CA CYS A 207 -1.79 -16.06 -5.69
C CYS A 207 -2.67 -15.24 -4.76
N ILE A 208 -3.84 -14.83 -5.21
CA ILE A 208 -4.89 -14.21 -4.41
C ILE A 208 -6.07 -15.16 -4.37
N CYS A 209 -6.38 -15.68 -3.19
CA CYS A 209 -7.55 -16.53 -2.96
C CYS A 209 -8.62 -15.71 -2.25
N LEU A 210 -9.79 -15.57 -2.89
CA LEU A 210 -10.88 -14.72 -2.45
C LEU A 210 -12.05 -15.53 -1.88
N GLY A 211 -12.69 -15.00 -0.88
CA GLY A 211 -13.87 -15.56 -0.27
C GLY A 211 -13.87 -15.41 1.25
N PRO A 212 -15.00 -15.73 1.90
CA PRO A 212 -15.07 -15.72 3.35
C PRO A 212 -14.15 -16.80 3.95
N PRO A 213 -13.60 -16.62 5.16
CA PRO A 213 -13.85 -15.46 6.01
C PRO A 213 -13.00 -14.23 5.67
N GLY A 214 -12.03 -14.33 4.78
CA GLY A 214 -11.20 -13.24 4.30
C GLY A 214 -10.21 -13.67 3.21
N PRO A 215 -9.67 -12.74 2.43
CA PRO A 215 -8.74 -13.04 1.36
C PRO A 215 -7.38 -13.53 1.88
N THR A 216 -6.74 -14.37 1.07
CA THR A 216 -5.36 -14.83 1.27
C THR A 216 -4.51 -14.40 0.09
N LEU A 217 -3.40 -13.72 0.36
CA LEU A 217 -2.34 -13.44 -0.60
C LEU A 217 -1.15 -14.37 -0.31
N ALA A 218 -0.67 -15.07 -1.33
CA ALA A 218 0.54 -15.87 -1.26
C ALA A 218 1.51 -15.44 -2.37
N TYR A 219 2.78 -15.19 -2.04
CA TYR A 219 3.82 -14.83 -3.01
C TYR A 219 5.13 -15.52 -2.67
N GLY A 220 5.92 -15.75 -3.72
CA GLY A 220 7.25 -16.33 -3.58
C GLY A 220 8.24 -15.35 -2.99
N LEU A 221 9.10 -15.85 -2.11
CA LEU A 221 10.33 -15.23 -1.65
C LEU A 221 11.52 -16.03 -2.16
N ARG A 222 12.74 -15.54 -1.87
CA ARG A 222 13.97 -16.29 -2.15
C ARG A 222 13.95 -17.67 -1.48
N ASN A 223 14.85 -18.55 -1.90
CA ASN A 223 15.03 -19.90 -1.36
C ASN A 223 13.82 -20.84 -1.58
N ARG A 224 12.94 -20.52 -2.53
CA ARG A 224 11.70 -21.27 -2.76
C ARG A 224 10.77 -21.25 -1.53
N ASP A 225 10.68 -20.10 -0.88
CA ASP A 225 9.76 -19.91 0.23
C ASP A 225 8.46 -19.26 -0.26
N ILE A 226 7.34 -19.62 0.35
CA ILE A 226 6.05 -18.96 0.10
C ILE A 226 5.67 -18.14 1.34
N ARG A 227 5.46 -16.86 1.16
CA ARG A 227 4.85 -16.00 2.17
C ARG A 227 3.34 -15.99 2.03
N PHE A 228 2.65 -16.37 3.07
CA PHE A 228 1.20 -16.23 3.20
C PHE A 228 0.87 -15.00 4.04
N CYS A 229 0.03 -14.11 3.50
CA CYS A 229 -0.59 -12.99 4.18
C CYS A 229 -2.10 -13.20 4.16
N ILE A 230 -2.68 -13.56 5.28
CA ILE A 230 -4.08 -13.96 5.41
C ILE A 230 -4.83 -12.90 6.18
N ASP A 231 -5.89 -12.35 5.59
CA ASP A 231 -6.74 -11.36 6.22
C ASP A 231 -7.75 -12.04 7.15
N VAL A 232 -7.69 -11.70 8.44
CA VAL A 232 -8.56 -12.26 9.48
C VAL A 232 -9.43 -11.13 10.03
N PRO A 233 -10.77 -11.22 9.95
CA PRO A 233 -11.68 -10.23 10.51
C PRO A 233 -11.46 -10.02 12.02
N LEU A 234 -11.66 -8.75 12.47
CA LEU A 234 -11.47 -8.34 13.87
C LEU A 234 -12.53 -8.85 14.85
N ALA A 235 -13.50 -9.62 14.39
CA ALA A 235 -14.71 -9.92 15.14
C ALA A 235 -14.49 -10.43 16.58
N ASP A 236 -13.31 -11.00 16.86
CA ASP A 236 -13.02 -11.59 18.17
C ASP A 236 -11.57 -11.28 18.54
N ASN A 237 -11.29 -10.79 19.73
CA ASN A 237 -9.93 -10.62 20.29
C ASN A 237 -9.20 -11.99 20.36
N LEU A 238 -8.97 -12.62 19.19
CA LEU A 238 -8.42 -13.95 19.08
C LEU A 238 -6.96 -13.97 19.53
N LYS A 239 -6.64 -14.92 20.41
CA LYS A 239 -5.25 -15.25 20.72
C LYS A 239 -4.59 -15.91 19.51
N ARG A 240 -3.26 -15.88 19.44
CA ARG A 240 -2.48 -16.44 18.32
C ARG A 240 -2.83 -17.90 18.00
N GLU A 241 -3.00 -18.73 19.03
CA GLU A 241 -3.36 -20.14 18.90
C GLU A 241 -4.75 -20.34 18.29
N GLN A 242 -5.70 -19.47 18.65
CA GLN A 242 -7.06 -19.45 18.10
C GLN A 242 -7.05 -19.03 16.63
N VAL A 243 -6.22 -18.03 16.27
CA VAL A 243 -6.01 -17.64 14.87
C VAL A 243 -5.43 -18.81 14.09
N ALA A 244 -4.38 -19.48 14.57
CA ALA A 244 -3.80 -20.64 13.90
C ALA A 244 -4.81 -21.78 13.70
N ALA A 245 -5.63 -22.07 14.71
CA ALA A 245 -6.70 -23.05 14.61
C ALA A 245 -7.74 -22.67 13.54
N ARG A 246 -8.13 -21.41 13.52
CA ARG A 246 -9.06 -20.84 12.53
C ARG A 246 -8.49 -20.90 11.11
N LEU A 247 -7.20 -20.60 10.92
CA LEU A 247 -6.55 -20.72 9.63
C LEU A 247 -6.58 -22.16 9.10
N ARG A 248 -6.36 -23.16 9.97
CA ARG A 248 -6.45 -24.58 9.60
C ARG A 248 -7.88 -24.99 9.24
N ALA A 249 -8.87 -24.56 10.02
CA ALA A 249 -10.26 -25.01 9.87
C ALA A 249 -11.03 -24.29 8.75
N GLU A 250 -10.81 -22.99 8.58
CA GLU A 250 -11.65 -22.16 7.73
C GLU A 250 -10.96 -21.69 6.44
N TYR A 251 -9.63 -21.46 6.47
CA TYR A 251 -8.89 -20.94 5.31
C TYR A 251 -8.24 -22.04 4.48
N ALA A 252 -7.51 -22.95 5.11
CA ALA A 252 -6.78 -23.99 4.40
C ALA A 252 -7.69 -24.85 3.47
N PRO A 253 -8.92 -25.26 3.85
CA PRO A 253 -9.79 -26.01 2.95
C PRO A 253 -10.25 -25.24 1.70
N ARG A 254 -10.17 -23.91 1.72
CA ARG A 254 -10.59 -23.04 0.60
C ARG A 254 -9.46 -22.66 -0.33
N LEU A 255 -8.23 -22.94 0.06
CA LEU A 255 -7.09 -22.72 -0.84
C LEU A 255 -7.05 -23.79 -1.93
N PRO A 256 -6.57 -23.42 -3.15
CA PRO A 256 -6.17 -24.41 -4.15
C PRO A 256 -5.22 -25.45 -3.56
N ASP A 257 -5.34 -26.72 -3.99
CA ASP A 257 -4.56 -27.83 -3.46
C ASP A 257 -3.04 -27.55 -3.38
N PRO A 258 -2.39 -26.94 -4.39
CA PRO A 258 -0.96 -26.64 -4.32
C PRO A 258 -0.55 -25.66 -3.20
N LEU A 259 -1.48 -24.89 -2.64
CA LEU A 259 -1.20 -23.95 -1.56
C LEU A 259 -1.65 -24.49 -0.18
N ARG A 260 -2.55 -25.45 -0.15
CA ARG A 260 -3.11 -26.00 1.10
C ARG A 260 -2.07 -26.71 1.94
N ALA A 261 -1.35 -27.66 1.35
CA ALA A 261 -0.34 -28.44 2.07
C ALA A 261 0.82 -27.54 2.57
N PRO A 262 1.40 -26.61 1.78
CA PRO A 262 2.37 -25.64 2.25
C PRO A 262 1.88 -24.80 3.42
N LEU A 263 0.64 -24.29 3.38
CA LEU A 263 0.08 -23.51 4.49
C LEU A 263 -0.03 -24.35 5.76
N LEU A 264 -0.56 -25.57 5.68
CA LEU A 264 -0.72 -26.44 6.85
C LEU A 264 0.62 -26.82 7.47
N LYS A 265 1.63 -27.11 6.65
CA LYS A 265 3.02 -27.33 7.07
C LYS A 265 3.58 -26.10 7.80
N ALA A 266 3.45 -24.91 7.19
CA ALA A 266 3.93 -23.68 7.79
C ALA A 266 3.27 -23.37 9.15
N LEU A 267 1.96 -23.58 9.27
CA LEU A 267 1.23 -23.41 10.54
C LEU A 267 1.65 -24.41 11.64
N ALA A 268 2.32 -25.49 11.28
CA ALA A 268 2.83 -26.48 12.24
C ALA A 268 4.28 -26.20 12.67
N SER A 269 5.10 -25.61 11.79
CA SER A 269 6.56 -25.52 11.96
C SER A 269 7.12 -24.12 12.01
N SER A 270 6.39 -23.09 11.52
CA SER A 270 6.88 -21.72 11.42
C SER A 270 6.15 -20.78 12.37
N PRO A 271 6.79 -19.69 12.83
CA PRO A 271 6.14 -18.68 13.64
C PRO A 271 4.97 -18.03 12.89
N LEU A 272 3.81 -17.92 13.54
CA LEU A 272 2.69 -17.15 13.05
C LEU A 272 2.80 -15.72 13.58
N GLU A 273 2.97 -14.77 12.69
CA GLU A 273 3.01 -13.34 13.03
C GLU A 273 1.64 -12.70 12.83
N LEU A 274 1.24 -11.84 13.77
CA LEU A 274 -0.01 -11.10 13.70
C LEU A 274 0.25 -9.60 13.63
N CYS A 275 -0.33 -8.96 12.61
CA CYS A 275 -0.20 -7.51 12.41
C CYS A 275 -1.58 -6.88 12.22
N GLY A 276 -1.89 -5.84 12.98
CA GLY A 276 -3.15 -5.09 12.80
C GLY A 276 -3.16 -4.33 11.49
N ASN A 277 -4.23 -4.47 10.73
CA ASN A 277 -4.51 -3.70 9.54
C ASN A 277 -5.30 -2.44 9.91
N TYR A 278 -4.79 -1.30 9.47
CA TYR A 278 -5.39 -0.01 9.76
C TYR A 278 -5.59 0.78 8.48
N VAL A 279 -6.71 1.50 8.43
CA VAL A 279 -6.91 2.61 7.52
C VAL A 279 -6.60 3.89 8.28
N VAL A 280 -5.73 4.71 7.74
CA VAL A 280 -5.34 6.00 8.31
C VAL A 280 -5.57 7.07 7.25
N GLN A 281 -6.44 8.03 7.56
CA GLN A 281 -6.76 9.16 6.69
C GLN A 281 -6.41 10.45 7.40
N THR A 282 -5.60 11.29 6.78
CA THR A 282 -5.18 12.59 7.29
C THR A 282 -6.03 13.71 6.69
N ASP A 283 -6.26 14.77 7.47
CA ASP A 283 -6.98 15.96 7.00
C ASP A 283 -6.17 16.80 6.00
N ARG A 284 -4.85 16.72 6.08
CA ARG A 284 -3.86 17.31 5.17
C ARG A 284 -2.57 16.50 5.24
N CYS A 285 -1.62 16.74 4.35
CA CYS A 285 -0.30 16.11 4.44
C CYS A 285 0.86 17.11 4.52
N THR A 286 0.57 18.41 4.55
CA THR A 286 1.59 19.46 4.69
C THR A 286 1.20 20.51 5.71
N VAL A 287 2.22 21.15 6.28
CA VAL A 287 2.15 22.41 6.99
C VAL A 287 3.37 23.23 6.58
N PRO A 288 3.42 24.56 6.79
CA PRO A 288 4.61 25.33 6.48
C PRO A 288 5.86 24.71 7.09
N GLY A 289 6.86 24.39 6.26
CA GLY A 289 8.12 23.78 6.67
C GLY A 289 8.09 22.26 6.90
N ALA A 290 6.96 21.56 6.76
CA ALA A 290 6.93 20.11 6.91
C ALA A 290 5.94 19.40 5.98
N ALA A 291 6.27 18.16 5.58
CA ALA A 291 5.40 17.27 4.82
C ALA A 291 5.42 15.84 5.37
N LEU A 292 4.27 15.18 5.33
CA LEU A 292 4.12 13.73 5.56
C LEU A 292 4.34 12.99 4.24
N ILE A 293 5.01 11.82 4.31
CA ILE A 293 5.22 10.91 3.17
C ILE A 293 5.01 9.45 3.59
N GLY A 294 4.54 8.60 2.66
CA GLY A 294 4.24 7.20 2.93
C GLY A 294 3.13 7.02 3.96
N ASP A 295 3.22 5.99 4.79
CA ASP A 295 2.17 5.63 5.75
C ASP A 295 1.92 6.70 6.84
N SER A 296 2.85 7.63 7.07
CA SER A 296 2.63 8.76 7.96
C SER A 296 1.59 9.73 7.41
N ALA A 297 1.53 9.85 6.08
CA ALA A 297 0.56 10.67 5.36
C ALA A 297 -0.78 9.96 5.10
N GLY A 298 -0.90 8.70 5.52
CA GLY A 298 -2.09 7.87 5.38
C GLY A 298 -1.82 6.52 4.74
N CYS A 299 -2.64 5.54 5.08
CA CYS A 299 -2.59 4.21 4.48
C CYS A 299 -3.99 3.62 4.35
N SER A 300 -4.22 2.85 3.30
CA SER A 300 -5.41 2.04 3.07
C SER A 300 -5.20 0.59 3.52
N HIS A 301 -6.23 -0.24 3.36
CA HIS A 301 -6.14 -1.67 3.66
C HIS A 301 -5.01 -2.34 2.85
N PRO A 302 -4.17 -3.20 3.45
CA PRO A 302 -3.01 -3.80 2.78
C PRO A 302 -3.35 -4.82 1.68
N LEU A 303 -4.61 -5.17 1.49
CA LEU A 303 -5.09 -6.12 0.47
C LEU A 303 -4.55 -5.83 -0.93
N THR A 304 -4.40 -4.55 -1.28
CA THR A 304 -3.87 -4.15 -2.58
C THR A 304 -2.33 -4.16 -2.64
N ALA A 305 -1.62 -4.51 -1.57
CA ALA A 305 -0.16 -4.49 -1.46
C ALA A 305 0.51 -3.17 -1.95
N SER A 306 -0.22 -2.04 -1.89
CA SER A 306 0.16 -0.79 -2.56
C SER A 306 0.96 0.19 -1.69
N GLY A 307 1.18 -0.10 -0.41
CA GLY A 307 1.81 0.83 0.53
C GLY A 307 3.16 1.37 0.06
N MET A 308 4.08 0.49 -0.35
CA MET A 308 5.40 0.87 -0.86
C MET A 308 5.31 1.67 -2.16
N THR A 309 4.45 1.26 -3.09
CA THR A 309 4.21 2.01 -4.35
C THR A 309 3.66 3.42 -4.08
N ASN A 310 2.78 3.57 -3.09
CA ASN A 310 2.26 4.87 -2.68
C ASN A 310 3.38 5.75 -2.10
N GLY A 311 4.23 5.20 -1.24
CA GLY A 311 5.41 5.90 -0.71
C GLY A 311 6.36 6.38 -1.80
N LEU A 312 6.63 5.54 -2.80
CA LEU A 312 7.45 5.92 -3.97
C LEU A 312 6.78 7.02 -4.81
N ASN A 313 5.47 6.99 -4.93
CA ASN A 313 4.75 8.06 -5.62
C ASN A 313 4.79 9.39 -4.83
N ASP A 314 4.69 9.34 -3.50
CA ASP A 314 4.88 10.52 -2.65
C ASP A 314 6.28 11.13 -2.85
N ILE A 315 7.33 10.30 -2.85
CA ILE A 315 8.71 10.73 -3.10
C ILE A 315 8.84 11.38 -4.48
N ARG A 316 8.30 10.75 -5.52
CA ARG A 316 8.35 11.27 -6.89
C ARG A 316 7.68 12.65 -6.99
N ILE A 317 6.42 12.76 -6.51
CA ILE A 317 5.68 14.02 -6.57
C ILE A 317 6.43 15.13 -5.80
N LEU A 318 6.86 14.83 -4.57
CA LEU A 318 7.58 15.80 -3.74
C LEU A 318 8.90 16.22 -4.39
N SER A 319 9.67 15.27 -4.93
CA SER A 319 10.92 15.57 -5.63
C SER A 319 10.72 16.44 -6.85
N ASP A 320 9.66 16.19 -7.65
CA ASP A 320 9.31 17.01 -8.81
C ASP A 320 9.02 18.46 -8.38
N GLU A 321 8.18 18.65 -7.34
CA GLU A 321 7.80 19.99 -6.87
C GLU A 321 8.98 20.75 -6.25
N LEU A 322 9.84 20.07 -5.48
CA LEU A 322 11.04 20.68 -4.90
C LEU A 322 12.09 21.07 -5.95
N ARG A 323 12.04 20.47 -7.16
CA ARG A 323 12.91 20.82 -8.31
C ARG A 323 12.29 21.89 -9.21
N ALA A 324 11.01 22.19 -9.08
CA ALA A 324 10.27 23.09 -9.98
C ALA A 324 10.67 24.59 -9.88
N GLY A 325 11.59 24.97 -8.99
CA GLY A 325 12.08 26.34 -8.86
C GLY A 325 11.11 27.32 -8.19
N VAL A 326 10.06 26.81 -7.54
CA VAL A 326 9.08 27.58 -6.76
C VAL A 326 9.51 27.73 -5.31
N THR A 327 8.80 28.52 -4.50
CA THR A 327 9.04 28.60 -3.06
C THR A 327 8.77 27.24 -2.38
N LEU A 328 9.37 27.00 -1.21
CA LEU A 328 9.14 25.76 -0.47
C LEU A 328 7.64 25.57 -0.14
N ASP A 329 6.96 26.62 0.28
CA ASP A 329 5.57 26.53 0.68
C ASP A 329 4.66 26.28 -0.54
N ASP A 330 4.96 26.85 -1.71
CA ASP A 330 4.27 26.53 -2.97
C ASP A 330 4.53 25.05 -3.39
N ALA A 331 5.76 24.57 -3.27
CA ALA A 331 6.10 23.19 -3.57
C ALA A 331 5.29 22.21 -2.67
N LEU A 332 5.19 22.50 -1.38
CA LEU A 332 4.42 21.70 -0.43
C LEU A 332 2.92 21.75 -0.74
N ALA A 333 2.36 22.91 -1.06
CA ALA A 333 0.95 23.04 -1.46
C ALA A 333 0.64 22.24 -2.73
N ARG A 334 1.51 22.30 -3.75
CA ARG A 334 1.37 21.51 -4.99
C ARG A 334 1.51 20.02 -4.73
N TYR A 335 2.45 19.61 -3.87
CA TYR A 335 2.59 18.22 -3.44
C TYR A 335 1.29 17.71 -2.82
N GLU A 336 0.68 18.45 -1.89
CA GLU A 336 -0.56 18.08 -1.22
C GLU A 336 -1.69 17.84 -2.23
N VAL A 337 -1.90 18.76 -3.16
CA VAL A 337 -2.95 18.66 -4.19
C VAL A 337 -2.74 17.44 -5.10
N ARG A 338 -1.49 17.24 -5.59
CA ARG A 338 -1.16 16.11 -6.48
C ARG A 338 -1.30 14.78 -5.76
N ARG A 339 -0.81 14.71 -4.51
CA ARG A 339 -0.92 13.52 -3.67
C ARG A 339 -2.38 13.17 -3.39
N TYR A 340 -3.20 14.14 -2.99
CA TYR A 340 -4.62 13.92 -2.68
C TYR A 340 -5.35 13.26 -3.86
N ARG A 341 -5.17 13.77 -5.07
CA ARG A 341 -5.79 13.21 -6.28
C ARG A 341 -5.41 11.74 -6.51
N PHE A 342 -4.16 11.40 -6.27
CA PHE A 342 -3.66 10.04 -6.44
C PHE A 342 -4.18 9.10 -5.33
N VAL A 343 -4.08 9.51 -4.07
CA VAL A 343 -4.38 8.64 -2.92
C VAL A 343 -5.89 8.38 -2.81
N ARG A 344 -6.73 9.38 -3.11
CA ARG A 344 -8.18 9.25 -2.96
C ARG A 344 -8.78 8.11 -3.77
N ILE A 345 -8.38 7.95 -5.02
CA ILE A 345 -8.87 6.85 -5.86
C ILE A 345 -8.44 5.50 -5.31
N ARG A 346 -7.23 5.42 -4.77
CA ARG A 346 -6.71 4.18 -4.20
C ARG A 346 -7.39 3.78 -2.89
N GLU A 347 -7.77 4.75 -2.07
CA GLU A 347 -8.57 4.51 -0.87
C GLU A 347 -9.93 3.92 -1.23
N ILE A 348 -10.64 4.54 -2.17
CA ILE A 348 -11.93 4.05 -2.65
C ILE A 348 -11.78 2.65 -3.26
N LEU A 349 -10.80 2.44 -4.14
CA LEU A 349 -10.54 1.14 -4.76
C LEU A 349 -10.27 0.06 -3.70
N ALA A 350 -9.46 0.36 -2.68
CA ALA A 350 -9.13 -0.61 -1.64
C ALA A 350 -10.35 -0.99 -0.78
N GLU A 351 -11.23 -0.03 -0.48
CA GLU A 351 -12.47 -0.29 0.25
C GLU A 351 -13.44 -1.14 -0.58
N GLU A 352 -13.68 -0.77 -1.85
CA GLU A 352 -14.58 -1.52 -2.74
C GLU A 352 -14.11 -2.95 -2.98
N LEU A 353 -12.82 -3.12 -3.24
CA LEU A 353 -12.24 -4.45 -3.43
C LEU A 353 -12.30 -5.28 -2.15
N TYR A 354 -12.10 -4.68 -0.99
CA TYR A 354 -12.15 -5.41 0.27
C TYR A 354 -13.55 -5.99 0.52
N GLU A 355 -14.61 -5.19 0.33
CA GLU A 355 -15.99 -5.65 0.47
C GLU A 355 -16.35 -6.72 -0.58
N ALA A 356 -15.99 -6.51 -1.85
CA ALA A 356 -16.24 -7.48 -2.91
C ALA A 356 -15.47 -8.80 -2.70
N PHE A 357 -14.27 -8.73 -2.16
CA PHE A 357 -13.40 -9.90 -1.97
C PHE A 357 -13.80 -10.76 -0.79
N ARG A 358 -14.32 -10.16 0.28
CA ARG A 358 -14.95 -10.91 1.37
C ARG A 358 -16.28 -11.54 0.93
N ALA A 359 -17.03 -10.88 0.09
CA ALA A 359 -18.31 -11.34 -0.46
C ALA A 359 -19.33 -11.79 0.61
N GLU A 360 -19.42 -11.06 1.71
CA GLU A 360 -20.28 -11.40 2.85
C GLU A 360 -21.77 -11.09 2.59
N GLY A 361 -22.17 -10.45 1.58
CA GLY A 361 -23.56 -10.16 1.21
C GLY A 361 -23.91 -10.67 -0.16
N ALA A 362 -25.20 -10.72 -0.50
CA ALA A 362 -25.65 -11.10 -1.82
C ALA A 362 -25.15 -10.12 -2.90
N GLY A 363 -25.14 -8.82 -2.60
CA GLY A 363 -24.61 -7.77 -3.48
C GLY A 363 -23.11 -7.95 -3.72
N ALA A 364 -22.32 -8.09 -2.66
CA ALA A 364 -20.87 -8.28 -2.74
C ALA A 364 -20.50 -9.58 -3.51
N ARG A 365 -21.25 -10.67 -3.31
CA ARG A 365 -21.08 -11.90 -4.11
C ARG A 365 -21.40 -11.68 -5.58
N ALA A 366 -22.45 -10.93 -5.91
CA ALA A 366 -22.80 -10.62 -7.28
C ALA A 366 -21.74 -9.74 -7.95
N ILE A 367 -21.19 -8.73 -7.25
CA ILE A 367 -20.07 -7.90 -7.72
C ILE A 367 -18.83 -8.77 -7.96
N ARG A 368 -18.45 -9.62 -7.02
CA ARG A 368 -17.32 -10.56 -7.20
C ARG A 368 -17.51 -11.44 -8.44
N THR A 369 -18.68 -12.01 -8.63
CA THR A 369 -19.02 -12.80 -9.83
C THR A 369 -18.88 -11.97 -11.11
N GLY A 370 -19.37 -10.74 -11.09
CA GLY A 370 -19.24 -9.80 -12.21
C GLY A 370 -17.78 -9.44 -12.53
N ILE A 371 -16.96 -9.21 -11.51
CA ILE A 371 -15.50 -8.98 -11.64
C ILE A 371 -14.84 -10.16 -12.37
N PHE A 372 -15.07 -11.41 -11.92
CA PHE A 372 -14.47 -12.59 -12.54
C PHE A 372 -14.97 -12.82 -13.96
N ARG A 373 -16.26 -12.61 -14.22
CA ARG A 373 -16.81 -12.68 -15.55
C ARG A 373 -16.17 -11.65 -16.49
N TYR A 374 -16.04 -10.41 -16.02
CA TYR A 374 -15.38 -9.34 -16.75
C TYR A 374 -13.91 -9.66 -17.06
N TRP A 375 -13.16 -10.16 -16.10
CA TRP A 375 -11.76 -10.55 -16.33
C TRP A 375 -11.62 -11.72 -17.32
N ARG A 376 -12.53 -12.70 -17.29
CA ARG A 376 -12.50 -13.83 -18.22
C ARG A 376 -12.77 -13.41 -19.68
N THR A 377 -13.65 -12.44 -19.87
CA THR A 377 -14.13 -12.04 -21.21
C THR A 377 -13.38 -10.84 -21.79
N SER A 378 -12.64 -10.05 -20.99
CA SER A 378 -12.05 -8.80 -21.41
C SER A 378 -10.55 -8.69 -21.04
N ALA A 379 -9.70 -8.78 -22.07
CA ALA A 379 -8.25 -8.50 -21.91
C ALA A 379 -8.01 -7.04 -21.44
N ARG A 380 -8.80 -6.09 -22.00
CA ARG A 380 -8.77 -4.70 -21.55
C ARG A 380 -9.16 -4.57 -20.07
N GLY A 381 -10.16 -5.30 -19.62
CA GLY A 381 -10.59 -5.29 -18.21
C GLY A 381 -9.49 -5.80 -17.27
N ARG A 382 -8.79 -6.87 -17.66
CA ARG A 382 -7.63 -7.35 -16.91
C ARG A 382 -6.53 -6.29 -16.82
N ALA A 383 -6.14 -5.70 -17.96
CA ALA A 383 -5.12 -4.66 -18.02
C ALA A 383 -5.51 -3.43 -17.18
N ALA A 384 -6.75 -2.93 -17.28
CA ALA A 384 -7.23 -1.79 -16.51
C ALA A 384 -7.23 -2.10 -14.99
N THR A 385 -7.66 -3.31 -14.61
CA THR A 385 -7.61 -3.75 -13.20
C THR A 385 -6.17 -3.77 -12.69
N VAL A 386 -5.23 -4.31 -13.45
CA VAL A 386 -3.81 -4.35 -13.08
C VAL A 386 -3.23 -2.94 -12.95
N ALA A 387 -3.56 -2.02 -13.87
CA ALA A 387 -3.12 -0.63 -13.80
C ALA A 387 -3.66 0.08 -12.55
N LEU A 388 -4.94 -0.11 -12.22
CA LEU A 388 -5.56 0.42 -11.01
C LEU A 388 -4.94 -0.18 -9.74
N LEU A 389 -4.81 -1.50 -9.65
CA LEU A 389 -4.25 -2.19 -8.47
C LEU A 389 -2.79 -1.81 -8.22
N SER A 390 -1.98 -1.77 -9.26
CA SER A 390 -0.56 -1.44 -9.14
C SER A 390 -0.30 0.04 -8.84
N GLY A 391 -1.26 0.92 -9.10
CA GLY A 391 -1.12 2.38 -8.97
C GLY A 391 -0.46 3.04 -10.17
N ASP A 392 -0.48 2.39 -11.33
CA ASP A 392 -0.09 3.02 -12.59
C ASP A 392 -1.17 4.00 -13.06
N ASP A 393 -2.44 3.59 -13.00
CA ASP A 393 -3.58 4.47 -13.23
C ASP A 393 -4.27 4.83 -11.91
N ALA A 394 -4.48 6.11 -11.68
CA ALA A 394 -5.22 6.65 -10.53
C ALA A 394 -6.26 7.69 -10.97
N ARG A 395 -6.75 7.60 -12.23
CA ARG A 395 -7.78 8.49 -12.75
C ARG A 395 -9.16 8.03 -12.31
N LEU A 396 -9.94 8.98 -11.77
CA LEU A 396 -11.32 8.72 -11.37
C LEU A 396 -12.17 8.22 -12.55
N SER A 397 -11.96 8.76 -13.75
CA SER A 397 -12.69 8.34 -14.95
C SER A 397 -12.44 6.89 -15.32
N THR A 398 -11.20 6.40 -15.17
CA THR A 398 -10.87 4.99 -15.39
C THR A 398 -11.57 4.12 -14.34
N PHE A 399 -11.44 4.48 -13.06
CA PHE A 399 -12.10 3.74 -11.99
C PHE A 399 -13.61 3.64 -12.17
N VAL A 400 -14.30 4.76 -12.41
CA VAL A 400 -15.76 4.79 -12.64
C VAL A 400 -16.13 3.99 -13.88
N GLY A 401 -15.39 4.14 -14.98
CA GLY A 401 -15.64 3.38 -16.20
C GLY A 401 -15.53 1.87 -16.01
N GLU A 402 -14.50 1.41 -15.29
CA GLU A 402 -14.31 -0.03 -15.00
C GLU A 402 -15.37 -0.53 -14.01
N TYR A 403 -15.72 0.26 -13.01
CA TYR A 403 -16.81 -0.08 -12.09
C TYR A 403 -18.15 -0.29 -12.82
N LEU A 404 -18.53 0.61 -13.73
CA LEU A 404 -19.75 0.48 -14.51
C LEU A 404 -19.76 -0.79 -15.39
N ARG A 405 -18.59 -1.17 -15.94
CA ARG A 405 -18.47 -2.44 -16.71
C ARG A 405 -18.65 -3.66 -15.80
N VAL A 406 -18.03 -3.66 -14.63
CA VAL A 406 -18.21 -4.71 -13.63
C VAL A 406 -19.68 -4.80 -13.21
N MET A 407 -20.33 -3.67 -12.95
CA MET A 407 -21.77 -3.64 -12.60
C MET A 407 -22.65 -4.23 -13.69
N ARG A 408 -22.39 -3.91 -14.96
CA ARG A 408 -23.10 -4.51 -16.09
C ARG A 408 -22.95 -6.04 -16.10
N GLU A 409 -21.73 -6.55 -15.92
CA GLU A 409 -21.47 -8.01 -15.87
C GLU A 409 -22.12 -8.66 -14.64
N SER A 410 -22.17 -7.95 -13.50
CA SER A 410 -22.84 -8.42 -12.28
C SER A 410 -24.35 -8.56 -12.48
N ILE A 411 -25.00 -7.57 -13.09
CA ILE A 411 -26.43 -7.60 -13.41
C ILE A 411 -26.73 -8.72 -14.40
N GLN A 412 -25.97 -8.80 -15.50
CA GLN A 412 -26.13 -9.86 -16.49
C GLN A 412 -25.94 -11.26 -15.88
N GLY A 413 -24.93 -11.44 -15.03
CA GLY A 413 -24.69 -12.71 -14.33
C GLY A 413 -25.84 -13.08 -13.39
N THR A 414 -26.44 -12.09 -12.71
CA THR A 414 -27.56 -12.32 -11.79
C THR A 414 -28.86 -12.65 -12.54
N VAL A 415 -29.10 -12.02 -13.71
CA VAL A 415 -30.36 -12.16 -14.49
C VAL A 415 -30.29 -13.34 -15.43
N LEU A 416 -29.19 -13.53 -16.14
CA LEU A 416 -29.11 -14.46 -17.32
C LEU A 416 -28.59 -15.86 -16.96
N GLN A 417 -27.96 -16.07 -15.79
CA GLN A 417 -27.52 -17.40 -15.37
C GLN A 417 -28.28 -17.84 -14.12
N PRO A 418 -29.41 -18.56 -14.28
CA PRO A 418 -30.02 -19.24 -13.18
C PRO A 418 -29.11 -20.41 -12.76
N LYS A 419 -28.34 -20.28 -11.69
CA LYS A 419 -27.93 -21.48 -10.94
C LYS A 419 -29.22 -22.09 -10.43
N SER A 420 -29.32 -23.42 -10.48
CA SER A 420 -30.49 -24.24 -10.23
C SER A 420 -31.29 -23.98 -8.93
N ASP A 421 -30.84 -23.04 -8.10
CA ASP A 421 -31.41 -22.74 -6.77
C ASP A 421 -31.79 -21.27 -6.55
N SER A 422 -31.70 -20.39 -7.55
CA SER A 422 -32.06 -18.97 -7.38
C SER A 422 -33.54 -18.72 -7.61
N SER A 423 -34.32 -18.73 -6.53
CA SER A 423 -35.69 -18.22 -6.52
C SER A 423 -35.74 -16.78 -7.03
N LEU A 424 -36.88 -16.32 -7.59
CA LEU A 424 -37.09 -14.92 -7.98
C LEU A 424 -36.77 -13.96 -6.81
N ARG A 425 -37.04 -14.36 -5.56
CA ARG A 425 -36.69 -13.62 -4.35
C ARG A 425 -35.16 -13.47 -4.16
N GLY A 426 -34.35 -14.53 -4.45
CA GLY A 426 -32.90 -14.49 -4.35
C GLY A 426 -32.29 -13.53 -5.39
N ARG A 427 -32.83 -13.50 -6.62
CA ARG A 427 -32.39 -12.54 -7.66
C ARG A 427 -32.74 -11.10 -7.29
N ALA A 428 -33.96 -10.86 -6.82
CA ALA A 428 -34.40 -9.54 -6.36
C ALA A 428 -33.51 -9.05 -5.21
N HIS A 429 -33.18 -9.92 -4.26
CA HIS A 429 -32.29 -9.59 -3.14
C HIS A 429 -30.86 -9.25 -3.62
N SER A 430 -30.31 -10.00 -4.58
CA SER A 430 -29.01 -9.71 -5.18
C SER A 430 -29.00 -8.38 -5.94
N LEU A 431 -30.05 -8.07 -6.71
CA LEU A 431 -30.18 -6.79 -7.42
C LEU A 431 -30.36 -5.61 -6.46
N ALA A 432 -31.14 -5.78 -5.41
CA ALA A 432 -31.27 -4.76 -4.34
C ALA A 432 -29.93 -4.50 -3.65
N GLY A 433 -29.15 -5.57 -3.37
CA GLY A 433 -27.80 -5.47 -2.85
C GLY A 433 -26.86 -4.71 -3.77
N LEU A 434 -26.89 -5.01 -5.08
CA LEU A 434 -26.08 -4.29 -6.08
C LEU A 434 -26.43 -2.80 -6.14
N LEU A 435 -27.71 -2.44 -6.10
CA LEU A 435 -28.15 -1.05 -6.08
C LEU A 435 -27.64 -0.32 -4.83
N LYS A 436 -27.75 -0.95 -3.66
CA LYS A 436 -27.25 -0.39 -2.41
C LYS A 436 -25.76 -0.12 -2.48
N GLU A 437 -24.93 -1.10 -2.87
CA GLU A 437 -23.48 -0.96 -3.00
C GLU A 437 -23.11 0.17 -3.98
N SER A 438 -23.86 0.27 -5.10
CA SER A 438 -23.62 1.34 -6.08
C SER A 438 -23.96 2.73 -5.54
N LEU A 439 -25.02 2.88 -4.76
CA LEU A 439 -25.38 4.14 -4.10
C LEU A 439 -24.34 4.53 -3.04
N ASP A 440 -23.88 3.58 -2.25
CA ASP A 440 -22.84 3.79 -1.26
C ASP A 440 -21.52 4.23 -1.89
N LEU A 441 -21.14 3.65 -3.02
CA LEU A 441 -19.99 4.10 -3.81
C LEU A 441 -20.16 5.53 -4.33
N LEU A 442 -21.30 5.84 -4.95
CA LEU A 442 -21.57 7.18 -5.49
C LEU A 442 -21.49 8.24 -4.38
N ASN A 443 -22.02 7.93 -3.20
CA ASN A 443 -21.91 8.81 -2.03
C ASN A 443 -20.45 9.01 -1.62
N ARG A 444 -19.62 7.95 -1.59
CA ARG A 444 -18.20 8.05 -1.26
C ARG A 444 -17.41 8.86 -2.30
N VAL A 445 -17.68 8.64 -3.59
CA VAL A 445 -17.07 9.41 -4.68
C VAL A 445 -17.51 10.87 -4.62
N GLY A 446 -18.80 11.13 -4.44
CA GLY A 446 -19.37 12.48 -4.33
C GLY A 446 -18.83 13.27 -3.14
N ALA A 447 -18.78 12.66 -1.95
CA ALA A 447 -18.21 13.27 -0.75
C ALA A 447 -16.73 13.63 -0.94
N GLY A 448 -15.97 12.85 -1.73
CA GLY A 448 -14.58 13.13 -2.06
C GLY A 448 -14.40 14.33 -3.01
N VAL A 449 -15.36 14.57 -3.89
CA VAL A 449 -15.33 15.75 -4.80
C VAL A 449 -15.64 17.04 -4.05
N TYR A 450 -16.57 17.00 -3.07
CA TYR A 450 -16.96 18.19 -2.31
C TYR A 450 -15.92 18.66 -1.27
N THR A 451 -15.10 17.78 -0.73
CA THR A 451 -14.05 18.15 0.23
C THR A 451 -12.78 18.68 -0.42
N GLY A 452 -12.68 18.61 -1.75
CA GLY A 452 -11.55 19.10 -2.55
C GLY A 452 -11.59 20.60 -2.88
N THR A 453 -12.60 21.34 -2.46
CA THR A 453 -12.56 22.80 -2.48
C THR A 453 -11.70 23.29 -1.33
N VAL A 454 -10.45 23.53 -1.64
CA VAL A 454 -9.48 24.24 -0.80
C VAL A 454 -10.11 25.56 -0.35
N ARG A 455 -10.31 25.71 0.96
CA ARG A 455 -10.44 27.01 1.62
C ARG A 455 -9.05 27.58 1.90
#